data_78182cda119115da15d0c4c9ec4a457e
#
_entry.id   78182cda119115da15d0c4c9ec4a457e
#
_cell.length_a   1.000
_cell.length_b   1.000
_cell.length_c   1.000
_cell.angle_alpha   90.00
_cell.angle_beta   90.00
_cell.angle_gamma   90.00
#
_symmetry.space_group_name_H-M   'P 1'
#
loop_
_entity.id
_entity.type
_entity.pdbx_description
1 polymer ?
#
loop_
_entity_poly.entity_id
_entity_poly.type
_entity_poly.pdbx_seq_one_letter_code
_entity_poly.pdbx_strand_id
1 'polypeptide(L)'
;MNKKGFTLIEIIGAFIVIGLIVTVAVPGVSKYIQKGKLTTFLTYEDSMEEAATNAVLRCIGSNSRNCEVPEKGYSTDIKLNKLIEDGFIDEMKSTDGTCNMEKSFVRVENRGNLNYKFTVCLFCDSYTSDNDICK
;
A
#
# COMPACT_ATOMS: atom_id res chain seq x y z
N MET A 1 -15.98 30.20 -45.81
CA MET A 1 -15.18 29.55 -44.76
C MET A 1 -13.70 29.89 -45.01
N ASN A 2 -13.13 30.79 -44.20
CA ASN A 2 -11.70 31.10 -44.26
C ASN A 2 -10.89 29.97 -43.68
N LYS A 3 -10.34 29.11 -44.54
CA LYS A 3 -9.35 28.12 -44.15
C LYS A 3 -8.00 28.84 -44.01
N LYS A 4 -7.73 29.42 -42.85
CA LYS A 4 -6.40 29.92 -42.51
C LYS A 4 -5.58 28.69 -42.07
N GLY A 5 -4.65 28.26 -42.95
CA GLY A 5 -3.66 27.26 -42.57
C GLY A 5 -2.64 27.86 -41.60
N PHE A 6 -2.12 27.09 -40.68
CA PHE A 6 -1.02 27.49 -39.80
C PHE A 6 0.22 27.82 -40.63
N THR A 7 0.90 28.90 -40.28
CA THR A 7 2.17 29.23 -40.89
C THR A 7 3.31 28.39 -40.35
N LEU A 8 4.35 28.14 -41.14
CA LEU A 8 5.51 27.34 -40.72
C LEU A 8 6.17 27.92 -39.44
N ILE A 9 6.22 29.26 -39.34
CA ILE A 9 6.77 29.93 -38.14
C ILE A 9 5.93 29.70 -36.89
N GLU A 10 4.63 29.60 -37.03
CA GLU A 10 3.71 29.36 -35.93
C GLU A 10 3.85 27.92 -35.35
N ILE A 11 4.07 26.94 -36.23
CA ILE A 11 4.37 25.56 -35.85
C ILE A 11 5.72 25.45 -35.13
N ILE A 12 6.76 26.11 -35.66
CA ILE A 12 8.09 26.12 -35.03
C ILE A 12 8.03 26.82 -33.67
N GLY A 13 7.29 27.91 -33.53
CA GLY A 13 7.09 28.61 -32.27
C GLY A 13 6.40 27.70 -31.23
N ALA A 14 5.38 26.94 -31.64
CA ALA A 14 4.70 26.00 -30.76
C ALA A 14 5.65 24.90 -30.26
N PHE A 15 6.50 24.32 -31.11
CA PHE A 15 7.47 23.31 -30.70
C PHE A 15 8.52 23.82 -29.71
N ILE A 16 8.97 25.08 -29.87
CA ILE A 16 9.92 25.70 -28.93
C ILE A 16 9.25 25.85 -27.56
N VAL A 17 8.01 26.31 -27.49
CA VAL A 17 7.28 26.47 -26.23
C VAL A 17 7.03 25.14 -25.55
N ILE A 18 6.61 24.12 -26.30
CA ILE A 18 6.42 22.75 -25.76
C ILE A 18 7.74 22.19 -25.21
N GLY A 19 8.84 22.36 -25.95
CA GLY A 19 10.18 21.94 -25.53
C GLY A 19 10.61 22.58 -24.21
N LEU A 20 10.37 23.88 -24.02
CA LEU A 20 10.66 24.57 -22.76
C LEU A 20 9.82 24.07 -21.60
N ILE A 21 8.53 23.80 -21.81
CA ILE A 21 7.63 23.27 -20.76
C ILE A 21 8.08 21.88 -20.33
N VAL A 22 8.42 21.01 -21.26
CA VAL A 22 8.86 19.63 -20.97
C VAL A 22 10.14 19.61 -20.13
N THR A 23 11.11 20.48 -20.41
CA THR A 23 12.38 20.52 -19.66
C THR A 23 12.19 20.89 -18.18
N VAL A 24 11.17 21.68 -17.85
CA VAL A 24 10.88 22.11 -16.46
C VAL A 24 9.95 21.10 -15.74
N ALA A 25 9.00 20.52 -16.46
CA ALA A 25 7.97 19.65 -15.86
C ALA A 25 8.49 18.25 -15.51
N VAL A 26 9.34 17.64 -16.34
CA VAL A 26 9.79 16.24 -16.17
C VAL A 26 10.49 15.96 -14.85
N PRO A 27 11.45 16.74 -14.35
CA PRO A 27 12.12 16.45 -13.08
C PRO A 27 11.19 16.56 -11.86
N GLY A 28 10.15 17.40 -11.94
CA GLY A 28 9.14 17.52 -10.87
C GLY A 28 8.23 16.31 -10.77
N VAL A 29 7.75 15.80 -11.90
CA VAL A 29 6.80 14.68 -11.97
C VAL A 29 7.38 13.40 -11.40
N SER A 30 8.66 13.10 -11.61
CA SER A 30 9.31 11.90 -11.07
C SER A 30 9.27 11.82 -9.55
N LYS A 31 9.43 12.95 -8.85
CA LYS A 31 9.33 13.01 -7.38
C LYS A 31 7.89 12.79 -6.90
N TYR A 32 6.90 13.28 -7.61
CA TYR A 32 5.49 13.07 -7.28
C TYR A 32 5.07 11.62 -7.49
N ILE A 33 5.55 10.97 -8.55
CA ILE A 33 5.28 9.54 -8.81
C ILE A 33 5.87 8.67 -7.70
N GLN A 34 7.11 8.91 -7.29
CA GLN A 34 7.73 8.16 -6.19
C GLN A 34 7.00 8.35 -4.85
N LYS A 35 6.58 9.58 -4.54
CA LYS A 35 5.75 9.87 -3.37
C LYS A 35 4.40 9.16 -3.44
N GLY A 36 3.75 9.16 -4.61
CA GLY A 36 2.48 8.48 -4.82
C GLY A 36 2.59 6.98 -4.58
N LYS A 37 3.65 6.33 -5.07
CA LYS A 37 3.92 4.91 -4.84
C LYS A 37 4.06 4.59 -3.35
N LEU A 38 4.88 5.35 -2.64
CA LEU A 38 5.06 5.17 -1.21
C LEU A 38 3.74 5.33 -0.45
N THR A 39 2.94 6.35 -0.79
CA THR A 39 1.62 6.57 -0.17
C THR A 39 0.68 5.38 -0.40
N THR A 40 0.71 4.75 -1.57
CA THR A 40 -0.10 3.56 -1.87
C THR A 40 0.27 2.40 -0.95
N PHE A 41 1.56 2.12 -0.75
CA PHE A 41 2.00 1.05 0.15
C PHE A 41 1.64 1.34 1.61
N LEU A 42 1.84 2.58 2.09
CA LEU A 42 1.46 2.97 3.44
C LEU A 42 -0.05 2.86 3.68
N THR A 43 -0.87 3.27 2.71
CA THR A 43 -2.32 3.10 2.80
C THR A 43 -2.73 1.62 2.85
N TYR A 44 -2.01 0.76 2.14
CA TYR A 44 -2.28 -0.67 2.18
C TYR A 44 -1.84 -1.29 3.51
N GLU A 45 -0.74 -0.83 4.11
CA GLU A 45 -0.34 -1.22 5.48
C GLU A 45 -1.42 -0.85 6.50
N ASP A 46 -1.96 0.37 6.43
CA ASP A 46 -3.07 0.80 7.28
C ASP A 46 -4.30 -0.11 7.11
N SER A 47 -4.59 -0.49 5.86
CA SER A 47 -5.68 -1.42 5.55
C SER A 47 -5.42 -2.84 6.09
N MET A 48 -4.18 -3.31 6.07
CA MET A 48 -3.78 -4.59 6.68
C MET A 48 -3.93 -4.56 8.20
N GLU A 49 -3.55 -3.46 8.84
CA GLU A 49 -3.72 -3.29 10.29
C GLU A 49 -5.21 -3.31 10.67
N GLU A 50 -6.06 -2.59 9.94
CA GLU A 50 -7.51 -2.58 10.14
C GLU A 50 -8.11 -3.98 9.91
N ALA A 51 -7.69 -4.68 8.86
CA ALA A 51 -8.13 -6.04 8.57
C ALA A 51 -7.77 -7.02 9.70
N ALA A 52 -6.54 -6.97 10.20
CA ALA A 52 -6.10 -7.78 11.33
C ALA A 52 -6.85 -7.44 12.62
N THR A 53 -7.13 -6.15 12.85
CA THR A 53 -7.94 -5.70 13.99
C THR A 53 -9.34 -6.28 13.91
N ASN A 54 -10.00 -6.20 12.75
CA ASN A 54 -11.32 -6.77 12.53
C ASN A 54 -11.35 -8.29 12.69
N ALA A 55 -10.29 -8.98 12.20
CA ALA A 55 -10.14 -10.42 12.39
C ALA A 55 -10.06 -10.80 13.89
N VAL A 56 -9.23 -10.11 14.66
CA VAL A 56 -9.10 -10.32 16.12
C VAL A 56 -10.42 -10.03 16.85
N LEU A 57 -11.08 -8.91 16.53
CA LEU A 57 -12.37 -8.55 17.14
C LEU A 57 -13.46 -9.59 16.85
N ARG A 58 -13.52 -10.07 15.61
CA ARG A 58 -14.44 -11.15 15.23
C ARG A 58 -14.16 -12.43 16.00
N CYS A 59 -12.89 -12.75 16.19
CA CYS A 59 -12.48 -13.90 17.00
C CYS A 59 -12.92 -13.81 18.46
N ILE A 60 -12.70 -12.67 19.09
CA ILE A 60 -13.10 -12.43 20.48
C ILE A 60 -14.63 -12.51 20.61
N GLY A 61 -15.37 -11.95 19.64
CA GLY A 61 -16.83 -11.92 19.67
C GLY A 61 -17.52 -13.25 19.36
N SER A 62 -16.90 -14.12 18.54
CA SER A 62 -17.55 -15.35 18.04
C SER A 62 -17.21 -16.62 18.80
N ASN A 63 -16.26 -16.58 19.72
CA ASN A 63 -15.73 -17.77 20.44
C ASN A 63 -15.38 -18.95 19.50
N SER A 64 -14.91 -18.65 18.29
CA SER A 64 -14.62 -19.61 17.25
C SER A 64 -13.29 -20.34 17.51
N ARG A 65 -13.28 -21.66 17.33
CA ARG A 65 -12.10 -22.51 17.60
C ARG A 65 -10.94 -22.31 16.60
N ASN A 66 -11.17 -21.61 15.49
CA ASN A 66 -10.16 -21.35 14.42
C ASN A 66 -9.56 -19.95 14.51
N CYS A 67 -9.54 -19.36 15.68
CA CYS A 67 -9.08 -17.98 15.87
C CYS A 67 -7.63 -17.91 16.30
N GLU A 68 -6.84 -17.13 15.60
CA GLU A 68 -5.44 -16.85 15.89
C GLU A 68 -5.30 -15.58 16.76
N VAL A 69 -5.87 -15.61 17.96
CA VAL A 69 -5.67 -14.54 18.94
C VAL A 69 -4.62 -15.00 19.95
N PRO A 70 -3.51 -14.29 20.11
CA PRO A 70 -2.47 -14.68 21.04
C PRO A 70 -2.93 -14.54 22.49
N GLU A 71 -2.44 -15.42 23.37
CA GLU A 71 -2.62 -15.29 24.81
C GLU A 71 -1.88 -14.05 25.35
N LYS A 72 -2.25 -13.62 26.56
CA LYS A 72 -1.60 -12.48 27.20
C LYS A 72 -0.09 -12.67 27.32
N GLY A 73 0.68 -11.72 26.81
CA GLY A 73 2.15 -11.74 26.81
C GLY A 73 2.76 -12.47 25.61
N TYR A 74 1.93 -12.99 24.71
CA TYR A 74 2.39 -13.66 23.49
C TYR A 74 2.03 -12.84 22.23
N SER A 75 2.67 -13.21 21.11
CA SER A 75 2.37 -12.66 19.80
C SER A 75 2.08 -13.77 18.80
N THR A 76 1.27 -13.45 17.78
CA THR A 76 1.02 -14.31 16.62
C THR A 76 1.11 -13.49 15.34
N ASP A 77 1.46 -14.15 14.24
CA ASP A 77 1.57 -13.52 12.94
C ASP A 77 0.40 -13.97 12.06
N ILE A 78 -0.47 -13.04 11.68
CA ILE A 78 -1.57 -13.27 10.75
C ILE A 78 -1.08 -12.95 9.35
N LYS A 79 -1.00 -13.96 8.49
CA LYS A 79 -0.52 -13.79 7.11
C LYS A 79 -1.53 -13.03 6.25
N LEU A 80 -1.01 -12.26 5.29
CA LEU A 80 -1.85 -11.47 4.38
C LEU A 80 -2.76 -12.37 3.53
N ASN A 81 -2.27 -13.50 3.03
CA ASN A 81 -3.11 -14.45 2.28
C ASN A 81 -4.33 -14.91 3.08
N LYS A 82 -4.18 -15.15 4.38
CA LYS A 82 -5.28 -15.54 5.26
C LYS A 82 -6.31 -14.42 5.44
N LEU A 83 -5.85 -13.17 5.62
CA LEU A 83 -6.76 -12.02 5.70
C LEU A 83 -7.58 -11.83 4.40
N ILE A 84 -6.97 -12.14 3.25
CA ILE A 84 -7.65 -12.10 1.94
C ILE A 84 -8.66 -13.25 1.82
N GLU A 85 -8.27 -14.48 2.15
CA GLU A 85 -9.14 -15.66 2.11
C GLU A 85 -10.37 -15.51 3.04
N ASP A 86 -10.16 -14.94 4.22
CA ASP A 86 -11.22 -14.66 5.19
C ASP A 86 -12.09 -13.43 4.85
N GLY A 87 -11.73 -12.69 3.80
CA GLY A 87 -12.48 -11.54 3.28
C GLY A 87 -12.36 -10.27 4.11
N PHE A 88 -11.29 -10.13 4.90
CA PHE A 88 -11.03 -8.90 5.68
C PHE A 88 -10.35 -7.80 4.87
N ILE A 89 -9.64 -8.16 3.80
CA ILE A 89 -8.95 -7.24 2.90
C ILE A 89 -8.91 -7.82 1.49
N ASP A 90 -8.96 -6.95 0.49
CA ASP A 90 -8.78 -7.33 -0.91
C ASP A 90 -7.29 -7.42 -1.26
N GLU A 91 -6.98 -8.23 -2.28
CA GLU A 91 -5.64 -8.27 -2.85
C GLU A 91 -5.23 -6.91 -3.41
N MET A 92 -4.00 -6.49 -3.12
CA MET A 92 -3.46 -5.24 -3.64
C MET A 92 -3.31 -5.31 -5.16
N LYS A 93 -4.15 -4.57 -5.85
CA LYS A 93 -4.04 -4.38 -7.30
C LYS A 93 -3.28 -3.09 -7.58
N SER A 94 -1.96 -3.14 -7.51
CA SER A 94 -1.11 -2.00 -7.85
C SER A 94 -0.39 -2.26 -9.17
N THR A 95 -0.34 -1.23 -10.03
CA THR A 95 0.52 -1.20 -11.21
C THR A 95 2.00 -1.02 -10.85
N ASP A 96 2.29 -0.71 -9.59
CA ASP A 96 3.60 -0.30 -9.09
C ASP A 96 4.42 -1.45 -8.48
N GLY A 97 3.91 -2.66 -8.49
CA GLY A 97 4.57 -3.87 -8.02
C GLY A 97 3.61 -4.84 -7.36
N THR A 98 3.97 -6.11 -7.35
CA THR A 98 3.26 -7.17 -6.64
C THR A 98 3.81 -7.32 -5.24
N CYS A 99 2.92 -7.56 -4.27
CA CYS A 99 3.31 -7.85 -2.90
C CYS A 99 3.21 -9.36 -2.64
N ASN A 100 4.14 -9.88 -1.88
CA ASN A 100 4.17 -11.29 -1.52
C ASN A 100 3.18 -11.56 -0.38
N MET A 101 2.06 -12.19 -0.71
CA MET A 101 0.97 -12.47 0.24
C MET A 101 1.34 -13.51 1.31
N GLU A 102 2.28 -14.41 1.02
CA GLU A 102 2.72 -15.42 1.98
C GLU A 102 3.78 -14.92 2.94
N LYS A 103 4.63 -13.97 2.49
CA LYS A 103 5.66 -13.34 3.33
C LYS A 103 5.11 -12.19 4.14
N SER A 104 4.12 -11.47 3.60
CA SER A 104 3.50 -10.33 4.29
C SER A 104 2.58 -10.80 5.40
N PHE A 105 2.69 -10.16 6.55
CA PHE A 105 1.93 -10.52 7.76
C PHE A 105 1.68 -9.32 8.66
N VAL A 106 0.73 -9.47 9.55
CA VAL A 106 0.52 -8.54 10.66
C VAL A 106 0.81 -9.28 11.96
N ARG A 107 1.79 -8.80 12.73
CA ARG A 107 2.08 -9.29 14.07
C ARG A 107 1.12 -8.69 15.07
N VAL A 108 0.42 -9.54 15.79
CA VAL A 108 -0.51 -9.17 16.86
C VAL A 108 0.09 -9.54 18.20
N GLU A 109 0.36 -8.57 19.04
CA GLU A 109 0.87 -8.74 20.40
C GLU A 109 -0.26 -8.48 21.40
N ASN A 110 -0.56 -9.44 22.28
CA ASN A 110 -1.53 -9.26 23.35
C ASN A 110 -0.84 -8.73 24.60
N ARG A 111 -1.05 -7.46 24.90
CA ARG A 111 -0.51 -6.79 26.10
C ARG A 111 -1.38 -6.94 27.35
N GLY A 112 -2.48 -7.66 27.24
CA GLY A 112 -3.47 -7.83 28.32
C GLY A 112 -4.53 -6.73 28.35
N ASN A 113 -5.61 -6.99 29.08
CA ASN A 113 -6.74 -6.06 29.22
C ASN A 113 -7.37 -5.61 27.88
N LEU A 114 -7.48 -6.55 26.91
CA LEU A 114 -7.96 -6.28 25.55
C LEU A 114 -7.09 -5.25 24.79
N ASN A 115 -5.86 -5.03 25.23
CA ASN A 115 -4.90 -4.16 24.56
C ASN A 115 -4.02 -4.99 23.63
N TYR A 116 -4.22 -4.82 22.33
CA TYR A 116 -3.46 -5.46 21.26
C TYR A 116 -2.62 -4.42 20.53
N LYS A 117 -1.36 -4.77 20.26
CA LYS A 117 -0.50 -3.99 19.37
C LYS A 117 -0.39 -4.73 18.04
N PHE A 118 -0.62 -4.01 16.96
CA PHE A 118 -0.47 -4.51 15.61
C PHE A 118 0.81 -3.94 14.99
N THR A 119 1.56 -4.76 14.29
CA THR A 119 2.75 -4.33 13.54
C THR A 119 2.70 -5.01 12.17
N VAL A 120 2.62 -4.19 11.14
CA VAL A 120 2.49 -4.67 9.75
C VAL A 120 3.87 -4.89 9.14
N CYS A 121 4.04 -6.01 8.46
CA CYS A 121 5.18 -6.31 7.60
C CYS A 121 4.68 -6.62 6.19
N LEU A 122 4.82 -5.65 5.31
CA LEU A 122 4.47 -5.75 3.90
C LEU A 122 5.74 -5.92 3.07
N PHE A 123 5.80 -6.98 2.26
CA PHE A 123 6.92 -7.29 1.38
C PHE A 123 6.45 -7.23 -0.07
N CYS A 124 6.92 -6.23 -0.82
CA CYS A 124 6.62 -6.04 -2.23
C CYS A 124 7.92 -5.94 -3.04
N ASP A 125 7.82 -6.00 -4.37
CA ASP A 125 8.99 -5.95 -5.27
C ASP A 125 9.82 -4.66 -5.11
N SER A 126 9.16 -3.54 -4.84
CA SER A 126 9.79 -2.21 -4.72
C SER A 126 9.66 -1.58 -3.33
N TYR A 127 9.08 -2.31 -2.37
CA TYR A 127 8.80 -1.79 -1.03
C TYR A 127 8.87 -2.88 0.03
N THR A 128 9.42 -2.54 1.17
CA THR A 128 9.36 -3.36 2.39
C THR A 128 9.10 -2.43 3.57
N SER A 129 8.19 -2.83 4.46
CA SER A 129 7.88 -2.07 5.67
C SER A 129 9.13 -1.78 6.50
N ASP A 130 9.29 -0.54 6.96
CA ASP A 130 10.45 -0.13 7.77
C ASP A 130 10.20 -0.39 9.26
N ASN A 131 10.00 -1.65 9.60
CA ASN A 131 9.88 -2.13 10.97
C ASN A 131 11.01 -3.13 11.28
N ASP A 132 11.55 -3.10 12.50
CA ASP A 132 12.66 -3.97 12.90
C ASP A 132 12.32 -5.46 12.84
N ILE A 133 11.05 -5.82 13.01
CA ILE A 133 10.56 -7.20 12.93
C ILE A 133 10.38 -7.72 11.50
N CYS A 134 10.45 -6.84 10.50
CA CYS A 134 10.30 -7.15 9.07
C CYS A 134 11.66 -7.39 8.37
N LYS A 135 12.77 -7.28 9.10
CA LYS A 135 14.14 -7.43 8.58
C LYS A 135 14.64 -8.86 8.70
#